data_17dafa6b5dead23378fc83db55a31c64
#
_entry.id   17dafa6b5dead23378fc83db55a31c64
#
_cell.length_a   1.000
_cell.length_b   1.000
_cell.length_c   1.000
_cell.angle_alpha   90.00
_cell.angle_beta   90.00
_cell.angle_gamma   90.00
#
_symmetry.space_group_name_H-M   'P 1'
#
loop_
_entity.id
_entity.type
_entity.pdbx_description
1 polymer ?
#
loop_
_entity_poly.entity_id
_entity_poly.type
_entity_poly.pdbx_seq_one_letter_code
_entity_poly.pdbx_strand_id
1 'polypeptide(L)'
;MSKKENKKYRIGMIGLGTMGCNLLLNIADHGFSGAGYDKNADKVSMLDQLGRGKNLKGFTDINTFIKNLESPRALMMLVPAGKIVDDVIADLIPLLDKGDIIIDGGNSHFIDTERRSTALEKIGFHFFGMGISGGEEGARTGPSMMPGGDKEAYKDVQHIFEAISAKVNDEPCVTYIGPGASGHFVKMVHNGIEYALMQLIAETYEILKKGLRLDNDAVHNIFDQWNKGRLQSFLIEITAEILSFKNADTDHLLLDDIRDEAKSKGTGKWTSQVAMDLNLPIPVIDIAVSMRDLSKYKSLRTKAANIYDGVQGGPLTEKPDEYLINLEQAYSFSMVTTYAQGMHLLYKASETYNYNLELDQIAKIWRGGCIIRSTFLEDIYSAFQANEKLEHLFLDRSVQSILKNSLQGIRTVVADAATYGLAIPAYAASLNYFDAFRSERMPSNLIQAQRDFFGAHTYELIGKDGVFHSEWNSNVKT
;
A
#
# COMPACT_ATOMS: atom_id res chain seq x y z
N MET A 1 -16.67 31.24 -44.31
CA MET A 1 -16.22 31.17 -42.92
C MET A 1 -16.48 29.75 -42.41
N SER A 2 -15.48 28.91 -42.41
CA SER A 2 -15.56 27.56 -41.84
C SER A 2 -15.84 27.70 -40.35
N LYS A 3 -16.95 27.14 -39.87
CA LYS A 3 -17.16 26.93 -38.43
C LYS A 3 -15.98 26.10 -37.94
N LYS A 4 -15.03 26.69 -37.17
CA LYS A 4 -14.11 25.89 -36.34
C LYS A 4 -15.04 25.06 -35.44
N GLU A 5 -15.19 23.76 -35.72
CA GLU A 5 -15.71 22.81 -34.75
C GLU A 5 -14.90 22.99 -33.49
N ASN A 6 -15.56 23.33 -32.39
CA ASN A 6 -14.91 23.41 -31.07
C ASN A 6 -14.46 22.00 -30.73
N LYS A 7 -13.18 21.70 -30.90
CA LYS A 7 -12.58 20.40 -30.62
C LYS A 7 -12.77 20.11 -29.12
N LYS A 8 -13.61 19.14 -28.82
CA LYS A 8 -13.84 18.70 -27.43
C LYS A 8 -12.75 17.78 -26.96
N TYR A 9 -12.59 17.67 -25.64
CA TYR A 9 -11.56 16.86 -25.00
C TYR A 9 -12.17 15.55 -24.48
N ARG A 10 -11.46 14.44 -24.67
CA ARG A 10 -11.94 13.08 -24.32
C ARG A 10 -12.01 12.85 -22.81
N ILE A 11 -11.08 13.44 -22.03
CA ILE A 11 -11.05 13.27 -20.58
C ILE A 11 -10.78 14.61 -19.88
N GLY A 12 -11.45 14.83 -18.76
CA GLY A 12 -11.25 15.97 -17.87
C GLY A 12 -10.47 15.59 -16.62
N MET A 13 -9.49 16.42 -16.23
CA MET A 13 -8.74 16.28 -14.98
C MET A 13 -9.05 17.44 -14.05
N ILE A 14 -9.51 17.17 -12.84
CA ILE A 14 -9.80 18.15 -11.79
C ILE A 14 -8.72 18.03 -10.70
N GLY A 15 -8.01 19.14 -10.46
CA GLY A 15 -6.85 19.18 -9.59
C GLY A 15 -5.55 18.97 -10.37
N LEU A 16 -4.85 20.09 -10.62
CA LEU A 16 -3.60 20.14 -11.36
C LEU A 16 -2.38 20.26 -10.42
N GLY A 17 -2.43 19.57 -9.27
CA GLY A 17 -1.26 19.31 -8.47
C GLY A 17 -0.28 18.37 -9.20
N THR A 18 0.84 18.02 -8.55
CA THR A 18 1.89 17.16 -9.13
C THR A 18 1.32 15.92 -9.82
N MET A 19 0.45 15.16 -9.15
CA MET A 19 -0.13 13.94 -9.71
C MET A 19 -1.05 14.21 -10.90
N GLY A 20 -1.98 15.16 -10.77
CA GLY A 20 -2.97 15.44 -11.81
C GLY A 20 -2.36 16.02 -13.07
N CYS A 21 -1.39 16.93 -12.93
CA CYS A 21 -0.68 17.50 -14.06
C CYS A 21 0.12 16.40 -14.81
N ASN A 22 0.91 15.61 -14.09
CA ASN A 22 1.73 14.55 -14.69
C ASN A 22 0.90 13.45 -15.36
N LEU A 23 -0.21 13.04 -14.75
CA LEU A 23 -1.10 12.04 -15.34
C LEU A 23 -1.79 12.57 -16.61
N LEU A 24 -2.21 13.84 -16.61
CA LEU A 24 -2.82 14.45 -17.79
C LEU A 24 -1.81 14.63 -18.94
N LEU A 25 -0.55 14.94 -18.63
CA LEU A 25 0.54 14.96 -19.60
C LEU A 25 0.80 13.56 -20.18
N ASN A 26 0.79 12.53 -19.35
CA ASN A 26 0.93 11.13 -19.77
C ASN A 26 -0.21 10.74 -20.73
N ILE A 27 -1.46 11.08 -20.40
CA ILE A 27 -2.63 10.87 -21.28
C ILE A 27 -2.42 11.50 -22.67
N ALA A 28 -1.91 12.73 -22.69
CA ALA A 28 -1.65 13.42 -23.95
C ALA A 28 -0.48 12.84 -24.74
N ASP A 29 0.54 12.33 -24.09
CA ASP A 29 1.68 11.66 -24.74
C ASP A 29 1.28 10.36 -25.44
N HIS A 30 0.21 9.73 -24.96
CA HIS A 30 -0.42 8.56 -25.59
C HIS A 30 -1.49 8.90 -26.63
N GLY A 31 -1.56 10.17 -27.06
CA GLY A 31 -2.39 10.60 -28.18
C GLY A 31 -3.84 10.99 -27.81
N PHE A 32 -4.24 10.94 -26.55
CA PHE A 32 -5.57 11.35 -26.13
C PHE A 32 -5.65 12.86 -25.88
N SER A 33 -6.83 13.44 -26.11
CA SER A 33 -7.08 14.85 -25.79
C SER A 33 -7.55 14.99 -24.35
N GLY A 34 -7.01 15.98 -23.63
CA GLY A 34 -7.33 16.20 -22.24
C GLY A 34 -7.58 17.67 -21.88
N ALA A 35 -8.54 17.90 -20.99
CA ALA A 35 -8.79 19.19 -20.36
C ALA A 35 -8.39 19.14 -18.89
N GLY A 36 -7.68 20.16 -18.40
CA GLY A 36 -7.31 20.30 -16.99
C GLY A 36 -8.04 21.46 -16.32
N TYR A 37 -8.55 21.26 -15.12
CA TYR A 37 -9.16 22.30 -14.31
C TYR A 37 -8.50 22.42 -12.94
N ASP A 38 -8.14 23.63 -12.56
CA ASP A 38 -7.75 23.97 -11.19
C ASP A 38 -8.19 25.41 -10.88
N LYS A 39 -8.59 25.68 -9.62
CA LYS A 39 -8.93 27.03 -9.16
C LYS A 39 -7.70 27.96 -9.12
N ASN A 40 -6.49 27.39 -9.08
CA ASN A 40 -5.22 28.12 -9.10
C ASN A 40 -4.74 28.34 -10.54
N ALA A 41 -4.71 29.60 -10.97
CA ALA A 41 -4.31 29.99 -12.33
C ALA A 41 -2.84 29.66 -12.66
N ASP A 42 -1.95 29.63 -11.68
CA ASP A 42 -0.54 29.29 -11.89
C ASP A 42 -0.38 27.82 -12.31
N LYS A 43 -1.15 26.92 -11.69
CA LYS A 43 -1.16 25.49 -12.07
C LYS A 43 -1.72 25.27 -13.47
N VAL A 44 -2.77 26.03 -13.84
CA VAL A 44 -3.33 25.99 -15.18
C VAL A 44 -2.31 26.49 -16.20
N SER A 45 -1.63 27.60 -15.91
CA SER A 45 -0.58 28.16 -16.76
C SER A 45 0.59 27.18 -16.91
N MET A 46 0.99 26.50 -15.83
CA MET A 46 2.03 25.47 -15.86
C MET A 46 1.62 24.28 -16.76
N LEU A 47 0.37 23.79 -16.65
CA LEU A 47 -0.13 22.76 -17.55
C LEU A 47 -0.09 23.19 -19.01
N ASP A 48 -0.58 24.41 -19.34
CA ASP A 48 -0.56 24.95 -20.70
C ASP A 48 0.87 25.10 -21.25
N GLN A 49 1.84 25.44 -20.38
CA GLN A 49 3.25 25.51 -20.74
C GLN A 49 3.85 24.13 -21.03
N LEU A 50 3.69 23.17 -20.11
CA LEU A 50 4.22 21.80 -20.23
C LEU A 50 3.51 21.00 -21.34
N GLY A 51 2.24 21.29 -21.57
CA GLY A 51 1.41 20.69 -22.61
C GLY A 51 1.51 21.37 -23.98
N ARG A 52 2.46 22.32 -24.17
CA ARG A 52 2.59 23.03 -25.46
C ARG A 52 2.87 22.05 -26.59
N GLY A 53 2.07 22.12 -27.65
CA GLY A 53 2.14 21.21 -28.79
C GLY A 53 1.39 19.89 -28.61
N LYS A 54 0.83 19.63 -27.43
CA LYS A 54 -0.01 18.47 -27.11
C LYS A 54 -1.49 18.84 -27.20
N ASN A 55 -2.34 17.83 -27.21
CA ASN A 55 -3.80 17.98 -27.29
C ASN A 55 -4.40 18.27 -25.91
N LEU A 56 -3.86 19.28 -25.22
CA LEU A 56 -4.22 19.66 -23.87
C LEU A 56 -4.68 21.12 -23.79
N LYS A 57 -5.55 21.40 -22.82
CA LYS A 57 -5.95 22.76 -22.48
C LYS A 57 -6.29 22.89 -20.99
N GLY A 58 -5.75 23.91 -20.34
CA GLY A 58 -6.07 24.28 -18.98
C GLY A 58 -7.25 25.27 -18.89
N PHE A 59 -8.02 25.18 -17.80
CA PHE A 59 -9.19 26.01 -17.52
C PHE A 59 -9.21 26.42 -16.05
N THR A 60 -9.59 27.67 -15.77
CA THR A 60 -9.84 28.21 -14.43
C THR A 60 -11.34 28.37 -14.13
N ASP A 61 -12.19 28.29 -15.15
CA ASP A 61 -13.65 28.31 -15.03
C ASP A 61 -14.24 26.93 -15.27
N ILE A 62 -14.95 26.40 -14.27
CA ILE A 62 -15.48 25.04 -14.29
C ILE A 62 -16.57 24.85 -15.38
N ASN A 63 -17.37 25.87 -15.64
CA ASN A 63 -18.41 25.79 -16.65
C ASN A 63 -17.82 25.68 -18.06
N THR A 64 -16.78 26.46 -18.33
CA THR A 64 -16.05 26.40 -19.59
C THR A 64 -15.35 25.07 -19.75
N PHE A 65 -14.73 24.56 -18.67
CA PHE A 65 -14.08 23.25 -18.63
C PHE A 65 -15.07 22.14 -19.03
N ILE A 66 -16.22 22.04 -18.34
CA ILE A 66 -17.24 21.01 -18.60
C ILE A 66 -17.80 21.07 -20.02
N LYS A 67 -18.09 22.29 -20.55
CA LYS A 67 -18.60 22.49 -21.90
C LYS A 67 -17.64 22.01 -23.00
N ASN A 68 -16.35 21.94 -22.70
CA ASN A 68 -15.33 21.52 -23.65
C ASN A 68 -15.04 20.00 -23.59
N LEU A 69 -15.76 19.21 -22.78
CA LEU A 69 -15.62 17.76 -22.74
C LEU A 69 -16.59 17.05 -23.71
N GLU A 70 -16.15 15.92 -24.25
CA GLU A 70 -17.00 15.02 -25.05
C GLU A 70 -18.03 14.32 -24.15
N SER A 71 -19.23 14.06 -24.65
CA SER A 71 -20.27 13.30 -23.95
C SER A 71 -20.30 11.84 -24.44
N PRO A 72 -20.50 10.85 -23.55
CA PRO A 72 -20.53 11.01 -22.10
C PRO A 72 -19.20 11.52 -21.55
N ARG A 73 -19.26 12.49 -20.62
CA ARG A 73 -18.05 13.10 -20.08
C ARG A 73 -17.38 12.16 -19.09
N ALA A 74 -16.06 12.03 -19.18
CA ALA A 74 -15.24 11.33 -18.19
C ALA A 74 -14.38 12.35 -17.45
N LEU A 75 -14.60 12.48 -16.14
CA LEU A 75 -13.92 13.44 -15.26
C LEU A 75 -13.18 12.72 -14.16
N MET A 76 -11.87 12.90 -14.08
CA MET A 76 -11.03 12.35 -13.04
C MET A 76 -10.64 13.45 -12.05
N MET A 77 -10.83 13.18 -10.78
CA MET A 77 -10.45 14.07 -9.68
C MET A 77 -9.16 13.58 -9.03
N LEU A 78 -8.15 14.44 -8.93
CA LEU A 78 -6.93 14.22 -8.15
C LEU A 78 -6.78 15.36 -7.13
N VAL A 79 -7.67 15.37 -6.17
CA VAL A 79 -7.78 16.33 -5.07
C VAL A 79 -7.53 15.66 -3.72
N PRO A 80 -7.24 16.43 -2.63
CA PRO A 80 -7.11 15.85 -1.31
C PRO A 80 -8.37 15.09 -0.90
N ALA A 81 -8.18 13.91 -0.28
CA ALA A 81 -9.26 13.05 0.18
C ALA A 81 -10.14 13.71 1.27
N GLY A 82 -11.31 13.15 1.49
CA GLY A 82 -12.27 13.61 2.50
C GLY A 82 -13.28 14.61 1.92
N LYS A 83 -13.67 15.61 2.73
CA LYS A 83 -14.72 16.59 2.38
C LYS A 83 -14.51 17.31 1.05
N ILE A 84 -13.26 17.54 0.66
CA ILE A 84 -12.93 18.23 -0.60
C ILE A 84 -13.47 17.46 -1.82
N VAL A 85 -13.43 16.13 -1.79
CA VAL A 85 -14.01 15.29 -2.85
C VAL A 85 -15.53 15.48 -2.92
N ASP A 86 -16.21 15.51 -1.77
CA ASP A 86 -17.67 15.76 -1.70
C ASP A 86 -18.02 17.15 -2.22
N ASP A 87 -17.24 18.17 -1.88
CA ASP A 87 -17.45 19.55 -2.35
C ASP A 87 -17.28 19.65 -3.89
N VAL A 88 -16.25 18.97 -4.45
CA VAL A 88 -16.05 18.94 -5.91
C VAL A 88 -17.21 18.22 -6.61
N ILE A 89 -17.66 17.09 -6.09
CA ILE A 89 -18.81 16.36 -6.62
C ILE A 89 -20.06 17.26 -6.60
N ALA A 90 -20.31 17.98 -5.52
CA ALA A 90 -21.43 18.91 -5.41
C ALA A 90 -21.36 20.06 -6.43
N ASP A 91 -20.17 20.59 -6.69
CA ASP A 91 -19.95 21.61 -7.74
C ASP A 91 -20.19 21.04 -9.17
N LEU A 92 -19.94 19.75 -9.39
CA LEU A 92 -20.07 19.08 -10.69
C LEU A 92 -21.51 18.68 -11.05
N ILE A 93 -22.27 18.14 -10.10
CA ILE A 93 -23.61 17.58 -10.35
C ILE A 93 -24.53 18.54 -11.16
N PRO A 94 -24.62 19.85 -10.86
CA PRO A 94 -25.46 20.76 -11.61
C PRO A 94 -25.01 21.02 -13.08
N LEU A 95 -23.78 20.63 -13.41
CA LEU A 95 -23.14 20.93 -14.71
C LEU A 95 -23.03 19.68 -15.60
N LEU A 96 -23.30 18.52 -15.06
CA LEU A 96 -23.17 17.24 -15.74
C LEU A 96 -24.53 16.69 -16.16
N ASP A 97 -24.52 15.82 -17.16
CA ASP A 97 -25.69 15.09 -17.62
C ASP A 97 -25.69 13.66 -17.06
N LYS A 98 -26.86 13.03 -16.96
CA LYS A 98 -26.97 11.62 -16.61
C LYS A 98 -26.16 10.76 -17.59
N GLY A 99 -25.44 9.78 -17.06
CA GLY A 99 -24.54 8.93 -17.82
C GLY A 99 -23.10 9.49 -17.93
N ASP A 100 -22.82 10.70 -17.42
CA ASP A 100 -21.44 11.17 -17.29
C ASP A 100 -20.71 10.38 -16.19
N ILE A 101 -19.37 10.25 -16.31
CA ILE A 101 -18.52 9.42 -15.48
C ILE A 101 -17.67 10.31 -14.57
N ILE A 102 -17.74 10.09 -13.27
CA ILE A 102 -16.91 10.74 -12.25
C ILE A 102 -15.94 9.71 -11.69
N ILE A 103 -14.63 10.00 -11.73
CA ILE A 103 -13.55 9.11 -11.28
C ILE A 103 -12.83 9.79 -10.12
N ASP A 104 -12.85 9.17 -8.95
CA ASP A 104 -12.04 9.61 -7.80
C ASP A 104 -10.69 8.89 -7.85
N GLY A 105 -9.65 9.59 -8.33
CA GLY A 105 -8.27 9.09 -8.42
C GLY A 105 -7.42 9.41 -7.18
N GLY A 106 -8.01 9.97 -6.13
CA GLY A 106 -7.34 10.28 -4.86
C GLY A 106 -7.11 9.05 -3.98
N ASN A 107 -6.49 9.28 -2.82
CA ASN A 107 -6.40 8.25 -1.78
C ASN A 107 -7.59 8.35 -0.82
N SER A 108 -8.80 8.23 -1.34
CA SER A 108 -10.03 8.30 -0.54
C SER A 108 -10.22 7.05 0.33
N HIS A 109 -10.84 7.25 1.49
CA HIS A 109 -11.24 6.12 2.32
C HIS A 109 -12.35 5.33 1.62
N PHE A 110 -12.23 4.01 1.58
CA PHE A 110 -13.16 3.16 0.83
C PHE A 110 -14.63 3.30 1.28
N ILE A 111 -14.88 3.55 2.57
CA ILE A 111 -16.24 3.81 3.10
C ILE A 111 -16.85 5.07 2.47
N ASP A 112 -16.05 6.14 2.32
CA ASP A 112 -16.53 7.35 1.64
C ASP A 112 -16.79 7.10 0.16
N THR A 113 -15.96 6.28 -0.48
CA THR A 113 -16.13 5.88 -1.88
C THR A 113 -17.42 5.11 -2.08
N GLU A 114 -17.72 4.16 -1.21
CA GLU A 114 -18.96 3.38 -1.24
C GLU A 114 -20.20 4.28 -1.07
N ARG A 115 -20.15 5.20 -0.12
CA ARG A 115 -21.22 6.19 0.11
C ARG A 115 -21.44 7.07 -1.12
N ARG A 116 -20.36 7.56 -1.74
CA ARG A 116 -20.42 8.40 -2.95
C ARG A 116 -20.95 7.62 -4.14
N SER A 117 -20.46 6.42 -4.38
CA SER A 117 -20.93 5.53 -5.45
C SER A 117 -22.43 5.31 -5.37
N THR A 118 -22.92 4.87 -4.21
CA THR A 118 -24.35 4.62 -3.97
C THR A 118 -25.20 5.89 -4.16
N ALA A 119 -24.71 7.05 -3.74
CA ALA A 119 -25.44 8.32 -3.87
C ALA A 119 -25.53 8.81 -5.33
N LEU A 120 -24.45 8.70 -6.09
CA LEU A 120 -24.36 9.15 -7.47
C LEU A 120 -25.13 8.23 -8.43
N GLU A 121 -25.07 6.92 -8.23
CA GLU A 121 -25.83 5.94 -9.00
C GLU A 121 -27.37 6.22 -8.93
N LYS A 122 -27.88 6.53 -7.73
CA LYS A 122 -29.31 6.85 -7.52
C LYS A 122 -29.80 8.04 -8.35
N ILE A 123 -28.92 8.96 -8.71
CA ILE A 123 -29.25 10.15 -9.50
C ILE A 123 -28.79 10.04 -10.95
N GLY A 124 -28.27 8.86 -11.35
CA GLY A 124 -27.96 8.48 -12.72
C GLY A 124 -26.58 8.87 -13.23
N PHE A 125 -25.61 9.09 -12.33
CA PHE A 125 -24.20 9.25 -12.67
C PHE A 125 -23.43 7.95 -12.46
N HIS A 126 -22.42 7.72 -13.30
CA HIS A 126 -21.45 6.68 -13.08
C HIS A 126 -20.33 7.18 -12.18
N PHE A 127 -19.95 6.34 -11.22
CA PHE A 127 -18.85 6.68 -10.31
C PHE A 127 -17.95 5.47 -10.07
N PHE A 128 -16.64 5.68 -10.07
CA PHE A 128 -15.73 4.68 -9.56
C PHE A 128 -14.50 5.31 -8.89
N GLY A 129 -14.04 4.64 -7.84
CA GLY A 129 -12.80 4.95 -7.18
C GLY A 129 -11.63 4.28 -7.88
N MET A 130 -10.56 5.02 -8.14
CA MET A 130 -9.37 4.49 -8.79
C MET A 130 -8.15 4.68 -7.89
N GLY A 131 -7.66 3.59 -7.31
CA GLY A 131 -6.37 3.60 -6.67
C GLY A 131 -5.26 3.80 -7.69
N ILE A 132 -4.38 4.78 -7.47
CA ILE A 132 -3.22 5.05 -8.34
C ILE A 132 -1.96 4.90 -7.51
N SER A 133 -0.97 4.18 -8.03
CA SER A 133 0.34 4.02 -7.43
C SER A 133 1.45 4.39 -8.41
N GLY A 134 2.67 4.67 -7.89
CA GLY A 134 3.84 5.04 -8.68
C GLY A 134 4.42 6.41 -8.37
N GLY A 135 3.75 7.19 -7.52
CA GLY A 135 4.20 8.54 -7.17
C GLY A 135 4.18 9.51 -8.36
N GLU A 136 4.99 10.55 -8.28
CA GLU A 136 5.10 11.58 -9.32
C GLU A 136 5.60 11.01 -10.65
N GLU A 137 6.67 10.23 -10.59
CA GLU A 137 7.28 9.59 -11.75
C GLU A 137 6.30 8.61 -12.42
N GLY A 138 5.68 7.72 -11.63
CA GLY A 138 4.70 6.78 -12.16
C GLY A 138 3.52 7.48 -12.82
N ALA A 139 2.98 8.55 -12.24
CA ALA A 139 1.92 9.34 -12.89
C ALA A 139 2.33 9.87 -14.26
N ARG A 140 3.62 10.23 -14.41
CA ARG A 140 4.17 10.78 -15.65
C ARG A 140 4.51 9.74 -16.70
N THR A 141 4.99 8.57 -16.30
CA THR A 141 5.61 7.57 -17.19
C THR A 141 4.89 6.24 -17.28
N GLY A 142 4.00 5.94 -16.33
CA GLY A 142 3.22 4.71 -16.28
C GLY A 142 2.89 4.28 -14.85
N PRO A 143 1.71 4.63 -14.32
CA PRO A 143 1.27 4.18 -13.00
C PRO A 143 0.70 2.76 -13.02
N SER A 144 0.64 2.12 -11.85
CA SER A 144 -0.29 1.02 -11.58
C SER A 144 -1.64 1.59 -11.17
N MET A 145 -2.72 1.10 -11.77
CA MET A 145 -4.07 1.64 -11.53
C MET A 145 -5.07 0.55 -11.16
N MET A 146 -5.94 0.87 -10.20
CA MET A 146 -6.88 -0.05 -9.55
C MET A 146 -8.30 0.53 -9.63
N PRO A 147 -8.95 0.55 -10.81
CA PRO A 147 -10.33 1.02 -10.95
C PRO A 147 -11.33 0.04 -10.33
N GLY A 148 -12.22 0.53 -9.46
CA GLY A 148 -13.30 -0.25 -8.85
C GLY A 148 -14.59 0.55 -8.74
N GLY A 149 -15.72 -0.06 -9.13
CA GLY A 149 -17.03 0.56 -9.16
C GLY A 149 -17.86 0.12 -10.37
N ASP A 150 -18.43 1.05 -11.12
CA ASP A 150 -19.25 0.73 -12.29
C ASP A 150 -18.42 0.14 -13.44
N LYS A 151 -18.62 -1.13 -13.73
CA LYS A 151 -17.89 -1.87 -14.75
C LYS A 151 -18.20 -1.39 -16.17
N GLU A 152 -19.44 -1.00 -16.43
CA GLU A 152 -19.82 -0.55 -17.78
C GLU A 152 -19.21 0.82 -18.07
N ALA A 153 -19.25 1.72 -17.10
CA ALA A 153 -18.58 3.02 -17.21
C ALA A 153 -17.05 2.89 -17.37
N TYR A 154 -16.43 1.90 -16.70
CA TYR A 154 -15.00 1.65 -16.87
C TYR A 154 -14.64 1.27 -18.31
N LYS A 155 -15.47 0.50 -19.02
CA LYS A 155 -15.21 0.13 -20.42
C LYS A 155 -15.03 1.33 -21.34
N ASP A 156 -15.73 2.44 -21.07
CA ASP A 156 -15.65 3.67 -21.89
C ASP A 156 -14.28 4.36 -21.79
N VAL A 157 -13.55 4.15 -20.69
CA VAL A 157 -12.25 4.78 -20.40
C VAL A 157 -11.09 3.78 -20.30
N GLN A 158 -11.38 2.49 -20.32
CA GLN A 158 -10.40 1.40 -20.18
C GLN A 158 -9.20 1.56 -21.12
N HIS A 159 -9.47 1.82 -22.41
CA HIS A 159 -8.43 1.97 -23.43
C HIS A 159 -7.47 3.13 -23.16
N ILE A 160 -7.92 4.20 -22.46
CA ILE A 160 -7.05 5.31 -22.04
C ILE A 160 -6.13 4.82 -20.93
N PHE A 161 -6.68 4.15 -19.90
CA PHE A 161 -5.90 3.71 -18.74
C PHE A 161 -4.94 2.57 -19.07
N GLU A 162 -5.32 1.67 -19.98
CA GLU A 162 -4.41 0.65 -20.51
C GLU A 162 -3.24 1.25 -21.29
N ALA A 163 -3.47 2.32 -22.03
CA ALA A 163 -2.41 2.99 -22.78
C ALA A 163 -1.39 3.67 -21.87
N ILE A 164 -1.85 4.36 -20.81
CA ILE A 164 -1.02 5.20 -19.94
C ILE A 164 -0.41 4.46 -18.74
N SER A 165 -0.86 3.24 -18.44
CA SER A 165 -0.31 2.45 -17.33
C SER A 165 1.08 1.91 -17.65
N ALA A 166 1.85 1.59 -16.60
CA ALA A 166 3.07 0.80 -16.75
C ALA A 166 2.77 -0.52 -17.48
N LYS A 167 3.77 -1.07 -18.16
CA LYS A 167 3.65 -2.36 -18.82
C LYS A 167 4.75 -3.29 -18.35
N VAL A 168 4.37 -4.53 -18.07
CA VAL A 168 5.29 -5.62 -17.75
C VAL A 168 5.00 -6.75 -18.74
N ASN A 169 5.98 -7.13 -19.55
CA ASN A 169 5.82 -8.10 -20.64
C ASN A 169 4.67 -7.73 -21.58
N ASP A 170 4.59 -6.45 -21.97
CA ASP A 170 3.54 -5.84 -22.81
C ASP A 170 2.12 -5.84 -22.18
N GLU A 171 1.94 -6.34 -20.98
CA GLU A 171 0.68 -6.34 -20.26
C GLU A 171 0.53 -5.05 -19.43
N PRO A 172 -0.62 -4.34 -19.53
CA PRO A 172 -0.84 -3.11 -18.79
C PRO A 172 -1.02 -3.37 -17.29
N CYS A 173 -0.42 -2.53 -16.46
CA CYS A 173 -0.58 -2.56 -15.00
C CYS A 173 -1.86 -1.84 -14.56
N VAL A 174 -2.97 -2.17 -15.19
CA VAL A 174 -4.32 -1.74 -14.84
C VAL A 174 -5.30 -2.87 -15.14
N THR A 175 -6.24 -3.10 -14.24
CA THR A 175 -7.37 -4.02 -14.44
C THR A 175 -8.57 -3.53 -13.66
N TYR A 176 -9.78 -3.87 -14.11
CA TYR A 176 -10.98 -3.66 -13.30
C TYR A 176 -10.93 -4.53 -12.04
N ILE A 177 -11.00 -3.89 -10.88
CA ILE A 177 -10.81 -4.57 -9.59
C ILE A 177 -12.09 -5.29 -9.13
N GLY A 178 -13.23 -4.62 -9.24
CA GLY A 178 -14.50 -5.12 -8.73
C GLY A 178 -15.52 -4.00 -8.48
N PRO A 179 -16.71 -4.33 -7.98
CA PRO A 179 -17.76 -3.35 -7.72
C PRO A 179 -17.47 -2.44 -6.52
N GLY A 180 -18.28 -1.41 -6.35
CA GLY A 180 -18.28 -0.51 -5.20
C GLY A 180 -16.94 0.17 -4.95
N ALA A 181 -16.47 0.14 -3.73
CA ALA A 181 -15.23 0.78 -3.30
C ALA A 181 -13.97 -0.09 -3.48
N SER A 182 -14.05 -1.21 -4.19
CA SER A 182 -12.97 -2.20 -4.32
C SER A 182 -11.63 -1.61 -4.76
N GLY A 183 -11.61 -0.65 -5.69
CA GLY A 183 -10.39 -0.02 -6.18
C GLY A 183 -9.63 0.73 -5.08
N HIS A 184 -10.32 1.56 -4.30
CA HIS A 184 -9.72 2.24 -3.16
C HIS A 184 -9.39 1.30 -2.00
N PHE A 185 -10.16 0.23 -1.81
CA PHE A 185 -9.84 -0.80 -0.82
C PHE A 185 -8.52 -1.50 -1.15
N VAL A 186 -8.36 -1.97 -2.38
CA VAL A 186 -7.12 -2.61 -2.84
C VAL A 186 -5.94 -1.65 -2.74
N LYS A 187 -6.12 -0.37 -3.08
CA LYS A 187 -5.06 0.65 -2.91
C LYS A 187 -4.72 0.91 -1.44
N MET A 188 -5.69 0.90 -0.54
CA MET A 188 -5.46 1.04 0.89
C MET A 188 -4.60 -0.11 1.43
N VAL A 189 -4.90 -1.36 1.06
CA VAL A 189 -4.13 -2.55 1.45
C VAL A 189 -2.72 -2.52 0.84
N HIS A 190 -2.60 -2.14 -0.44
CA HIS A 190 -1.30 -1.88 -1.08
C HIS A 190 -0.44 -0.94 -0.22
N ASN A 191 -1.02 0.17 0.27
CA ASN A 191 -0.29 1.11 1.11
C ASN A 191 0.04 0.52 2.49
N GLY A 192 -0.77 -0.36 3.05
CA GLY A 192 -0.45 -1.11 4.27
C GLY A 192 0.79 -1.99 4.09
N ILE A 193 0.84 -2.75 2.98
CA ILE A 193 2.02 -3.54 2.59
C ILE A 193 3.25 -2.64 2.43
N GLU A 194 3.11 -1.51 1.73
CA GLU A 194 4.18 -0.51 1.55
C GLU A 194 4.76 -0.05 2.89
N TYR A 195 3.91 0.26 3.88
CA TYR A 195 4.36 0.68 5.23
C TYR A 195 5.21 -0.41 5.90
N ALA A 196 4.78 -1.66 5.83
CA ALA A 196 5.49 -2.78 6.43
C ALA A 196 6.84 -3.04 5.73
N LEU A 197 6.89 -3.01 4.40
CA LEU A 197 8.14 -3.15 3.65
C LEU A 197 9.13 -2.03 3.97
N MET A 198 8.66 -0.78 4.06
CA MET A 198 9.51 0.35 4.47
C MET A 198 10.03 0.19 5.90
N GLN A 199 9.22 -0.32 6.81
CA GLN A 199 9.65 -0.60 8.19
C GLN A 199 10.72 -1.69 8.24
N LEU A 200 10.55 -2.79 7.50
CA LEU A 200 11.55 -3.86 7.40
C LEU A 200 12.88 -3.36 6.83
N ILE A 201 12.84 -2.49 5.80
CA ILE A 201 14.05 -1.86 5.25
C ILE A 201 14.72 -0.95 6.29
N ALA A 202 13.94 -0.17 7.03
CA ALA A 202 14.48 0.70 8.09
C ALA A 202 15.10 -0.12 9.23
N GLU A 203 14.50 -1.25 9.63
CA GLU A 203 15.06 -2.17 10.62
C GLU A 203 16.32 -2.87 10.08
N THR A 204 16.35 -3.23 8.80
CA THR A 204 17.57 -3.73 8.14
C THR A 204 18.70 -2.71 8.21
N TYR A 205 18.40 -1.45 7.84
CA TYR A 205 19.37 -0.35 7.95
C TYR A 205 19.90 -0.19 9.38
N GLU A 206 19.03 -0.27 10.39
CA GLU A 206 19.43 -0.20 11.81
C GLU A 206 20.37 -1.34 12.20
N ILE A 207 20.11 -2.57 11.75
CA ILE A 207 20.98 -3.74 11.97
C ILE A 207 22.34 -3.51 11.31
N LEU A 208 22.38 -3.07 10.06
CA LEU A 208 23.61 -2.83 9.33
C LEU A 208 24.46 -1.72 9.97
N LYS A 209 23.84 -0.60 10.36
CA LYS A 209 24.53 0.55 10.94
C LYS A 209 24.92 0.35 12.39
N LYS A 210 24.00 -0.03 13.25
CA LYS A 210 24.27 -0.15 14.71
C LYS A 210 24.70 -1.55 15.12
N GLY A 211 24.11 -2.57 14.49
CA GLY A 211 24.42 -3.96 14.79
C GLY A 211 25.77 -4.38 14.22
N LEU A 212 25.97 -4.23 12.93
CA LEU A 212 27.20 -4.63 12.24
C LEU A 212 28.24 -3.52 12.15
N ARG A 213 27.89 -2.28 12.47
CA ARG A 213 28.74 -1.07 12.42
C ARG A 213 29.34 -0.79 11.05
N LEU A 214 28.63 -1.11 10.00
CA LEU A 214 29.06 -0.87 8.64
C LEU A 214 29.02 0.63 8.31
N ASP A 215 29.94 1.06 7.47
CA ASP A 215 29.90 2.40 6.91
C ASP A 215 28.80 2.54 5.84
N ASN A 216 28.59 3.75 5.35
CA ASN A 216 27.51 4.05 4.43
C ASN A 216 27.72 3.38 3.06
N ASP A 217 28.97 3.30 2.59
CA ASP A 217 29.29 2.67 1.30
C ASP A 217 29.03 1.17 1.33
N ALA A 218 29.38 0.50 2.44
CA ALA A 218 29.08 -0.93 2.64
C ALA A 218 27.57 -1.17 2.67
N VAL A 219 26.79 -0.32 3.37
CA VAL A 219 25.34 -0.44 3.45
C VAL A 219 24.69 -0.21 2.08
N HIS A 220 25.12 0.83 1.33
CA HIS A 220 24.71 1.05 -0.05
C HIS A 220 24.94 -0.18 -0.92
N ASN A 221 26.15 -0.74 -0.90
CA ASN A 221 26.52 -1.90 -1.71
C ASN A 221 25.67 -3.13 -1.41
N ILE A 222 25.28 -3.35 -0.13
CA ILE A 222 24.41 -4.45 0.26
C ILE A 222 23.02 -4.31 -0.39
N PHE A 223 22.39 -3.13 -0.30
CA PHE A 223 21.08 -2.92 -0.92
C PHE A 223 21.17 -2.96 -2.46
N ASP A 224 22.23 -2.44 -3.06
CA ASP A 224 22.46 -2.53 -4.50
C ASP A 224 22.62 -3.99 -4.97
N GLN A 225 23.31 -4.83 -4.21
CA GLN A 225 23.42 -6.26 -4.48
C GLN A 225 22.08 -6.98 -4.32
N TRP A 226 21.32 -6.68 -3.26
CA TRP A 226 19.99 -7.26 -3.05
C TRP A 226 19.04 -6.91 -4.19
N ASN A 227 19.16 -5.70 -4.74
CA ASN A 227 18.34 -5.28 -5.87
C ASN A 227 18.69 -5.99 -7.21
N LYS A 228 19.83 -6.68 -7.27
CA LYS A 228 20.23 -7.51 -8.44
C LYS A 228 19.83 -8.98 -8.30
N GLY A 229 19.23 -9.35 -7.16
CA GLY A 229 18.86 -10.71 -6.82
C GLY A 229 17.35 -10.90 -6.63
N ARG A 230 17.01 -11.91 -5.83
CA ARG A 230 15.61 -12.27 -5.54
C ARG A 230 14.84 -11.23 -4.73
N LEU A 231 15.53 -10.28 -4.11
CA LEU A 231 14.95 -9.18 -3.34
C LEU A 231 14.75 -7.92 -4.18
N GLN A 232 14.94 -8.01 -5.49
CA GLN A 232 14.76 -6.89 -6.41
C GLN A 232 13.37 -6.28 -6.23
N SER A 233 13.35 -4.99 -5.89
CA SER A 233 12.12 -4.22 -5.69
C SER A 233 12.41 -2.72 -5.78
N PHE A 234 11.37 -1.95 -6.06
CA PHE A 234 11.50 -0.49 -6.10
C PHE A 234 11.98 0.11 -4.77
N LEU A 235 11.48 -0.39 -3.64
CA LEU A 235 11.88 0.13 -2.33
C LEU A 235 13.35 -0.19 -2.01
N ILE A 236 13.87 -1.34 -2.41
CA ILE A 236 15.31 -1.67 -2.30
C ILE A 236 16.13 -0.79 -3.23
N GLU A 237 15.69 -0.59 -4.48
CA GLU A 237 16.33 0.27 -5.48
C GLU A 237 16.52 1.70 -4.93
N ILE A 238 15.43 2.35 -4.54
CA ILE A 238 15.51 3.73 -4.03
C ILE A 238 16.26 3.83 -2.69
N THR A 239 16.30 2.75 -1.90
CA THR A 239 17.10 2.72 -0.66
C THR A 239 18.58 2.77 -0.99
N ALA A 240 19.04 2.02 -1.99
CA ALA A 240 20.42 2.09 -2.44
C ALA A 240 20.77 3.50 -2.96
N GLU A 241 19.88 4.11 -3.75
CA GLU A 241 20.06 5.48 -4.25
C GLU A 241 20.13 6.51 -3.11
N ILE A 242 19.22 6.44 -2.13
CA ILE A 242 19.20 7.32 -0.95
C ILE A 242 20.51 7.21 -0.17
N LEU A 243 21.07 6.01 -0.02
CA LEU A 243 22.32 5.75 0.70
C LEU A 243 23.57 6.20 -0.04
N SER A 244 23.46 6.65 -1.28
CA SER A 244 24.54 7.27 -2.04
C SER A 244 24.39 8.79 -2.20
N PHE A 245 23.23 9.34 -1.84
CA PHE A 245 22.90 10.74 -2.09
C PHE A 245 23.49 11.67 -1.01
N LYS A 246 24.43 12.51 -1.43
CA LYS A 246 25.09 13.48 -0.55
C LYS A 246 24.33 14.80 -0.49
N ASN A 247 24.32 15.41 0.68
CA ASN A 247 23.87 16.78 0.87
C ASN A 247 24.92 17.74 0.29
N ALA A 248 24.50 18.58 -0.66
CA ALA A 248 25.39 19.52 -1.35
C ALA A 248 26.06 20.54 -0.40
N ASP A 249 25.44 20.84 0.74
CA ASP A 249 25.91 21.85 1.68
C ASP A 249 26.92 21.30 2.72
N THR A 250 26.87 19.98 3.02
CA THR A 250 27.62 19.38 4.14
C THR A 250 28.57 18.26 3.73
N ASP A 251 28.51 17.77 2.51
CA ASP A 251 29.20 16.56 2.00
C ASP A 251 28.88 15.25 2.77
N HIS A 252 27.94 15.31 3.73
CA HIS A 252 27.39 14.13 4.41
C HIS A 252 26.30 13.50 3.56
N LEU A 253 25.88 12.26 3.89
CA LEU A 253 24.66 11.74 3.33
C LEU A 253 23.45 12.61 3.75
N LEU A 254 22.60 12.96 2.80
CA LEU A 254 21.36 13.68 3.12
C LEU A 254 20.51 12.95 4.17
N LEU A 255 20.55 11.61 4.18
CA LEU A 255 19.84 10.77 5.14
C LEU A 255 20.23 11.11 6.59
N ASP A 256 21.50 11.43 6.86
CA ASP A 256 21.98 11.74 8.21
C ASP A 256 21.45 13.09 8.72
N ASP A 257 21.05 13.99 7.82
CA ASP A 257 20.47 15.30 8.14
C ASP A 257 18.92 15.26 8.26
N ILE A 258 18.28 14.17 7.84
CA ILE A 258 16.82 14.02 7.91
C ILE A 258 16.40 13.66 9.32
N ARG A 259 15.35 14.33 9.84
CA ARG A 259 14.76 13.99 11.14
C ARG A 259 14.18 12.58 11.12
N ASP A 260 14.40 11.83 12.21
CA ASP A 260 13.88 10.49 12.44
C ASP A 260 12.38 10.46 12.81
N GLU A 261 11.57 11.21 12.07
CA GLU A 261 10.12 11.32 12.23
C GLU A 261 9.41 11.02 10.91
N ALA A 262 8.68 9.90 10.84
CA ALA A 262 7.96 9.51 9.63
C ALA A 262 6.52 10.03 9.64
N LYS A 263 6.17 10.85 8.63
CA LYS A 263 4.80 11.32 8.42
C LYS A 263 3.94 10.29 7.70
N SER A 264 2.62 10.37 7.86
CA SER A 264 1.66 9.49 7.18
C SER A 264 0.44 10.26 6.69
N LYS A 265 -0.21 9.74 5.63
CA LYS A 265 -1.49 10.25 5.10
C LYS A 265 -2.70 9.45 5.58
N GLY A 266 -2.51 8.48 6.50
CA GLY A 266 -3.58 7.71 7.14
C GLY A 266 -3.90 6.35 6.52
N THR A 267 -3.49 6.05 5.30
CA THR A 267 -3.85 4.81 4.59
C THR A 267 -3.40 3.53 5.30
N GLY A 268 -2.19 3.51 5.88
CA GLY A 268 -1.72 2.37 6.68
C GLY A 268 -2.57 2.15 7.93
N LYS A 269 -2.94 3.24 8.63
CA LYS A 269 -3.85 3.17 9.77
C LYS A 269 -5.21 2.59 9.38
N TRP A 270 -5.77 2.99 8.24
CA TRP A 270 -7.05 2.45 7.76
C TRP A 270 -6.94 0.96 7.44
N THR A 271 -5.80 0.49 6.93
CA THR A 271 -5.56 -0.94 6.70
C THR A 271 -5.63 -1.72 8.02
N SER A 272 -4.96 -1.25 9.07
CA SER A 272 -5.01 -1.86 10.41
C SER A 272 -6.43 -1.84 11.00
N GLN A 273 -7.14 -0.71 10.88
CA GLN A 273 -8.51 -0.58 11.39
C GLN A 273 -9.47 -1.58 10.74
N VAL A 274 -9.46 -1.66 9.41
CA VAL A 274 -10.34 -2.58 8.70
C VAL A 274 -9.97 -4.05 8.94
N ALA A 275 -8.70 -4.37 9.11
CA ALA A 275 -8.27 -5.72 9.47
C ALA A 275 -8.80 -6.12 10.85
N MET A 276 -8.77 -5.21 11.84
CA MET A 276 -9.39 -5.42 13.16
C MET A 276 -10.91 -5.59 13.05
N ASP A 277 -11.59 -4.78 12.25
CA ASP A 277 -13.05 -4.89 12.02
C ASP A 277 -13.42 -6.25 11.37
N LEU A 278 -12.53 -6.77 10.52
CA LEU A 278 -12.69 -8.09 9.89
C LEU A 278 -12.17 -9.27 10.75
N ASN A 279 -11.69 -9.00 11.98
CA ASN A 279 -11.05 -9.97 12.86
C ASN A 279 -9.87 -10.71 12.20
N LEU A 280 -9.08 -10.02 11.38
CA LEU A 280 -7.99 -10.59 10.63
C LEU A 280 -6.64 -10.03 11.12
N PRO A 281 -5.72 -10.90 11.60
CA PRO A 281 -4.42 -10.45 12.11
C PRO A 281 -3.46 -10.09 10.98
N ILE A 282 -2.93 -8.86 11.02
CA ILE A 282 -1.88 -8.36 10.11
C ILE A 282 -0.73 -7.71 10.89
N PRO A 283 -0.13 -8.40 11.88
CA PRO A 283 0.73 -7.77 12.87
C PRO A 283 1.98 -7.08 12.30
N VAL A 284 2.48 -7.46 11.14
CA VAL A 284 3.63 -6.77 10.53
C VAL A 284 3.22 -5.37 10.05
N ILE A 285 2.05 -5.26 9.43
CA ILE A 285 1.50 -3.98 8.99
C ILE A 285 1.13 -3.11 10.21
N ASP A 286 0.53 -3.71 11.25
CA ASP A 286 0.14 -3.00 12.48
C ASP A 286 1.37 -2.41 13.20
N ILE A 287 2.44 -3.18 13.29
CA ILE A 287 3.71 -2.72 13.87
C ILE A 287 4.31 -1.57 13.05
N ALA A 288 4.28 -1.63 11.73
CA ALA A 288 4.80 -0.55 10.89
C ALA A 288 4.03 0.76 11.11
N VAL A 289 2.70 0.69 11.26
CA VAL A 289 1.88 1.85 11.62
C VAL A 289 2.26 2.38 13.01
N SER A 290 2.40 1.49 13.99
CA SER A 290 2.74 1.84 15.38
C SER A 290 4.12 2.47 15.49
N MET A 291 5.14 1.93 14.79
CA MET A 291 6.49 2.48 14.81
C MET A 291 6.57 3.85 14.14
N ARG A 292 5.81 4.05 13.06
CA ARG A 292 5.68 5.36 12.40
C ARG A 292 5.03 6.39 13.34
N ASP A 293 4.05 5.99 14.14
CA ASP A 293 3.45 6.87 15.14
C ASP A 293 4.41 7.13 16.32
N LEU A 294 5.15 6.10 16.80
CA LEU A 294 6.16 6.26 17.85
C LEU A 294 7.28 7.21 17.42
N SER A 295 7.64 7.24 16.13
CA SER A 295 8.67 8.15 15.62
C SER A 295 8.39 9.62 15.90
N LYS A 296 7.12 10.02 15.96
CA LYS A 296 6.66 11.39 16.22
C LYS A 296 6.91 11.87 17.65
N TYR A 297 7.15 10.95 18.60
CA TYR A 297 7.36 11.26 20.02
C TYR A 297 8.85 11.50 20.34
N LYS A 298 9.58 12.25 19.50
CA LYS A 298 11.04 12.47 19.62
C LYS A 298 11.47 12.92 21.00
N SER A 299 10.81 13.93 21.58
CA SER A 299 11.14 14.44 22.91
C SER A 299 11.02 13.37 24.01
N LEU A 300 9.95 12.54 23.95
CA LEU A 300 9.75 11.46 24.91
C LEU A 300 10.81 10.35 24.73
N ARG A 301 11.11 9.95 23.48
CA ARG A 301 12.16 8.97 23.17
C ARG A 301 13.53 9.44 23.66
N THR A 302 13.86 10.71 23.47
CA THR A 302 15.12 11.30 23.97
C THR A 302 15.21 11.24 25.49
N LYS A 303 14.11 11.55 26.22
CA LYS A 303 14.09 11.41 27.68
C LYS A 303 14.30 9.95 28.12
N ALA A 304 13.66 9.01 27.45
CA ALA A 304 13.82 7.59 27.76
C ALA A 304 15.25 7.12 27.49
N ALA A 305 15.85 7.52 26.37
CA ALA A 305 17.24 7.17 26.02
C ALA A 305 18.28 7.69 27.05
N ASN A 306 17.97 8.76 27.77
CA ASN A 306 18.84 9.27 28.85
C ASN A 306 18.67 8.51 30.18
N ILE A 307 17.66 7.66 30.30
CA ILE A 307 17.36 6.90 31.52
C ILE A 307 17.79 5.44 31.38
N TYR A 308 17.57 4.87 30.21
CA TYR A 308 17.82 3.45 29.96
C TYR A 308 19.05 3.26 29.06
N ASP A 309 19.79 2.24 29.37
CA ASP A 309 20.93 1.84 28.53
C ASP A 309 20.45 1.46 27.13
N GLY A 310 21.25 1.84 26.14
CA GLY A 310 20.97 1.55 24.72
C GLY A 310 21.57 0.21 24.27
N VAL A 311 21.92 0.17 22.99
CA VAL A 311 22.54 -0.98 22.32
C VAL A 311 23.87 -1.33 22.99
N GLN A 312 24.12 -2.64 23.15
CA GLN A 312 25.38 -3.15 23.72
C GLN A 312 26.61 -2.65 22.96
N GLY A 313 27.73 -2.52 23.68
CA GLY A 313 29.02 -2.15 23.09
C GLY A 313 29.59 -3.27 22.21
N GLY A 314 30.30 -2.92 21.15
CA GLY A 314 30.87 -3.86 20.18
C GLY A 314 29.95 -4.18 19.00
N PRO A 315 30.38 -4.94 17.98
CA PRO A 315 29.54 -5.41 16.91
C PRO A 315 28.66 -6.59 17.36
N LEU A 316 27.52 -6.76 16.67
CA LEU A 316 26.58 -7.86 16.89
C LEU A 316 27.23 -9.24 16.65
N THR A 317 28.20 -9.30 15.76
CA THR A 317 28.97 -10.50 15.39
C THR A 317 30.34 -10.11 14.89
N GLU A 318 31.33 -11.01 15.08
CA GLU A 318 32.67 -10.90 14.49
C GLU A 318 32.71 -11.41 13.02
N LYS A 319 31.60 -11.93 12.50
CA LYS A 319 31.51 -12.52 11.17
C LYS A 319 30.38 -11.85 10.36
N PRO A 320 30.54 -10.60 9.94
CA PRO A 320 29.48 -9.86 9.26
C PRO A 320 29.03 -10.54 7.96
N ASP A 321 29.92 -11.13 7.17
CA ASP A 321 29.57 -11.76 5.89
C ASP A 321 28.63 -12.97 6.08
N GLU A 322 28.87 -13.80 7.09
CA GLU A 322 27.98 -14.91 7.44
C GLU A 322 26.63 -14.40 7.95
N TYR A 323 26.64 -13.29 8.69
CA TYR A 323 25.43 -12.69 9.23
C TYR A 323 24.55 -12.05 8.14
N LEU A 324 25.16 -11.46 7.10
CA LEU A 324 24.44 -10.88 5.96
C LEU A 324 23.59 -11.92 5.23
N ILE A 325 24.04 -13.18 5.16
CA ILE A 325 23.22 -14.27 4.59
C ILE A 325 21.96 -14.49 5.43
N ASN A 326 22.08 -14.51 6.77
CA ASN A 326 20.94 -14.63 7.66
C ASN A 326 20.00 -13.41 7.56
N LEU A 327 20.55 -12.21 7.40
CA LEU A 327 19.78 -10.98 7.28
C LEU A 327 18.99 -10.93 5.96
N GLU A 328 19.59 -11.35 4.85
CA GLU A 328 18.91 -11.49 3.56
C GLU A 328 17.75 -12.49 3.65
N GLN A 329 17.97 -13.63 4.28
CA GLN A 329 16.93 -14.63 4.56
C GLN A 329 15.84 -14.05 5.46
N ALA A 330 16.18 -13.32 6.51
CA ALA A 330 15.23 -12.69 7.41
C ALA A 330 14.36 -11.67 6.68
N TYR A 331 14.96 -10.83 5.82
CA TYR A 331 14.23 -9.88 5.00
C TYR A 331 13.29 -10.60 4.02
N SER A 332 13.77 -11.61 3.30
CA SER A 332 12.96 -12.43 2.41
C SER A 332 11.74 -13.04 3.11
N PHE A 333 11.96 -13.65 4.29
CA PHE A 333 10.89 -14.22 5.11
C PHE A 333 9.84 -13.20 5.51
N SER A 334 10.28 -12.03 5.98
CA SER A 334 9.40 -10.98 6.49
C SER A 334 8.66 -10.25 5.37
N MET A 335 9.29 -10.07 4.21
CA MET A 335 8.67 -9.57 2.99
C MET A 335 7.53 -10.51 2.55
N VAL A 336 7.79 -11.81 2.44
CA VAL A 336 6.77 -12.82 2.11
C VAL A 336 5.62 -12.79 3.10
N THR A 337 5.92 -12.70 4.40
CA THR A 337 4.90 -12.60 5.46
C THR A 337 4.05 -11.35 5.31
N THR A 338 4.66 -10.22 4.97
CA THR A 338 3.95 -8.95 4.75
C THR A 338 2.96 -9.04 3.59
N TYR A 339 3.39 -9.55 2.44
CA TYR A 339 2.50 -9.76 1.31
C TYR A 339 1.40 -10.79 1.64
N ALA A 340 1.74 -11.86 2.35
CA ALA A 340 0.77 -12.87 2.75
C ALA A 340 -0.35 -12.28 3.62
N GLN A 341 -0.03 -11.39 4.57
CA GLN A 341 -1.02 -10.69 5.39
C GLN A 341 -1.91 -9.76 4.55
N GLY A 342 -1.32 -9.00 3.64
CA GLY A 342 -2.06 -8.10 2.76
C GLY A 342 -2.98 -8.85 1.79
N MET A 343 -2.50 -9.93 1.15
CA MET A 343 -3.31 -10.75 0.24
C MET A 343 -4.43 -11.48 0.97
N HIS A 344 -4.20 -11.98 2.19
CA HIS A 344 -5.24 -12.58 3.03
C HIS A 344 -6.32 -11.55 3.42
N LEU A 345 -5.92 -10.29 3.71
CA LEU A 345 -6.89 -9.22 3.96
C LEU A 345 -7.74 -8.93 2.72
N LEU A 346 -7.16 -8.92 1.51
CA LEU A 346 -7.90 -8.79 0.26
C LEU A 346 -8.86 -9.97 0.04
N TYR A 347 -8.40 -11.19 0.27
CA TYR A 347 -9.24 -12.40 0.19
C TYR A 347 -10.46 -12.26 1.10
N LYS A 348 -10.24 -11.96 2.38
CA LYS A 348 -11.32 -11.81 3.36
C LYS A 348 -12.29 -10.67 3.07
N ALA A 349 -11.77 -9.55 2.63
CA ALA A 349 -12.57 -8.40 2.22
C ALA A 349 -13.41 -8.71 0.96
N SER A 350 -12.87 -9.49 0.01
CA SER A 350 -13.59 -9.93 -1.17
C SER A 350 -14.84 -10.71 -0.81
N GLU A 351 -14.74 -11.62 0.16
CA GLU A 351 -15.90 -12.36 0.69
C GLU A 351 -16.88 -11.45 1.43
N THR A 352 -16.37 -10.60 2.35
CA THR A 352 -17.20 -9.82 3.27
C THR A 352 -17.96 -8.70 2.54
N TYR A 353 -17.32 -8.04 1.59
CA TYR A 353 -17.88 -6.90 0.84
C TYR A 353 -18.38 -7.27 -0.55
N ASN A 354 -18.32 -8.54 -0.94
CA ASN A 354 -18.72 -9.04 -2.27
C ASN A 354 -17.98 -8.34 -3.42
N TYR A 355 -16.69 -8.06 -3.24
CA TYR A 355 -15.89 -7.38 -4.27
C TYR A 355 -15.50 -8.28 -5.44
N ASN A 356 -15.56 -9.60 -5.28
CA ASN A 356 -15.16 -10.59 -6.29
C ASN A 356 -13.76 -10.33 -6.83
N LEU A 357 -12.79 -10.11 -5.94
CA LEU A 357 -11.41 -9.78 -6.30
C LEU A 357 -10.70 -10.95 -6.98
N GLU A 358 -10.07 -10.69 -8.10
CA GLU A 358 -9.14 -11.60 -8.76
C GLU A 358 -7.73 -11.31 -8.25
N LEU A 359 -7.26 -12.06 -7.23
CA LEU A 359 -6.01 -11.78 -6.51
C LEU A 359 -4.76 -11.94 -7.38
N ASP A 360 -4.79 -12.85 -8.35
CA ASP A 360 -3.77 -12.98 -9.38
C ASP A 360 -3.68 -11.70 -10.23
N GLN A 361 -4.81 -11.15 -10.68
CA GLN A 361 -4.83 -9.91 -11.46
C GLN A 361 -4.35 -8.71 -10.64
N ILE A 362 -4.64 -8.67 -9.33
CA ILE A 362 -4.11 -7.65 -8.42
C ILE A 362 -2.58 -7.76 -8.32
N ALA A 363 -2.04 -8.97 -8.10
CA ALA A 363 -0.60 -9.19 -8.09
C ALA A 363 0.04 -8.78 -9.42
N LYS A 364 -0.62 -9.12 -10.54
CA LYS A 364 -0.19 -8.79 -11.90
C LYS A 364 0.00 -7.29 -12.11
N ILE A 365 -0.98 -6.47 -11.73
CA ILE A 365 -0.91 -5.01 -11.91
C ILE A 365 0.07 -4.32 -10.95
N TRP A 366 0.47 -4.97 -9.88
CA TRP A 366 1.46 -4.43 -8.94
C TRP A 366 2.91 -4.70 -9.37
N ARG A 367 3.15 -5.51 -10.41
CA ARG A 367 4.50 -5.81 -10.92
C ARG A 367 5.22 -4.61 -11.51
N GLY A 368 4.48 -3.60 -12.01
CA GLY A 368 5.04 -2.38 -12.59
C GLY A 368 4.30 -1.12 -12.15
N GLY A 369 4.96 0.03 -12.22
CA GLY A 369 4.36 1.33 -11.98
C GLY A 369 3.81 1.56 -10.55
N CYS A 370 4.21 0.77 -9.57
CA CYS A 370 3.77 0.95 -8.19
C CYS A 370 4.95 0.92 -7.20
N ILE A 371 4.70 1.43 -5.99
CA ILE A 371 5.73 1.55 -4.94
C ILE A 371 6.15 0.19 -4.38
N ILE A 372 5.27 -0.80 -4.37
CA ILE A 372 5.56 -2.15 -3.87
C ILE A 372 5.98 -3.13 -4.98
N ARG A 373 6.30 -2.66 -6.19
CA ARG A 373 6.76 -3.56 -7.26
C ARG A 373 8.01 -4.33 -6.83
N SER A 374 7.98 -5.64 -7.03
CA SER A 374 9.05 -6.56 -6.67
C SER A 374 8.98 -7.83 -7.51
N THR A 375 10.09 -8.56 -7.60
CA THR A 375 10.13 -9.87 -8.27
C THR A 375 9.20 -10.89 -7.62
N PHE A 376 8.98 -10.82 -6.32
CA PHE A 376 8.10 -11.74 -5.58
C PHE A 376 6.62 -11.64 -6.01
N LEU A 377 6.19 -10.56 -6.65
CA LEU A 377 4.83 -10.45 -7.17
C LEU A 377 4.53 -11.46 -8.30
N GLU A 378 5.55 -11.96 -8.99
CA GLU A 378 5.40 -13.04 -9.96
C GLU A 378 5.09 -14.39 -9.27
N ASP A 379 5.73 -14.64 -8.12
CA ASP A 379 5.41 -15.82 -7.30
C ASP A 379 3.97 -15.75 -6.77
N ILE A 380 3.51 -14.56 -6.33
CA ILE A 380 2.13 -14.34 -5.88
C ILE A 380 1.14 -14.54 -7.02
N TYR A 381 1.42 -13.95 -8.19
CA TYR A 381 0.60 -14.13 -9.39
C TYR A 381 0.45 -15.62 -9.73
N SER A 382 1.57 -16.33 -9.79
CA SER A 382 1.59 -17.77 -10.10
C SER A 382 0.83 -18.61 -9.07
N ALA A 383 0.94 -18.27 -7.77
CA ALA A 383 0.25 -18.99 -6.70
C ALA A 383 -1.27 -18.90 -6.83
N PHE A 384 -1.81 -17.69 -7.10
CA PHE A 384 -3.27 -17.49 -7.28
C PHE A 384 -3.75 -18.00 -8.65
N GLN A 385 -2.94 -17.96 -9.70
CA GLN A 385 -3.26 -18.64 -10.98
C GLN A 385 -3.40 -20.16 -10.81
N ALA A 386 -2.55 -20.76 -9.99
CA ALA A 386 -2.61 -22.20 -9.72
C ALA A 386 -3.80 -22.58 -8.81
N ASN A 387 -4.23 -21.67 -7.93
CA ASN A 387 -5.34 -21.89 -7.00
C ASN A 387 -6.05 -20.57 -6.67
N GLU A 388 -7.11 -20.26 -7.41
CA GLU A 388 -7.95 -19.07 -7.18
C GLU A 388 -8.57 -19.00 -5.77
N LYS A 389 -8.73 -20.16 -5.09
CA LYS A 389 -9.28 -20.28 -3.73
C LYS A 389 -8.20 -20.36 -2.66
N LEU A 390 -6.98 -19.97 -2.96
CA LEU A 390 -5.88 -19.93 -2.01
C LEU A 390 -6.17 -18.87 -0.93
N GLU A 391 -6.55 -19.30 0.27
CA GLU A 391 -6.92 -18.38 1.35
C GLU A 391 -5.72 -17.62 1.89
N HIS A 392 -4.54 -18.27 1.92
CA HIS A 392 -3.33 -17.68 2.49
C HIS A 392 -2.07 -18.16 1.74
N LEU A 393 -1.18 -17.24 1.39
CA LEU A 393 0.05 -17.55 0.63
C LEU A 393 0.95 -18.59 1.32
N PHE A 394 0.92 -18.72 2.66
CA PHE A 394 1.68 -19.75 3.37
C PHE A 394 1.28 -21.18 2.99
N LEU A 395 0.13 -21.37 2.36
CA LEU A 395 -0.36 -22.68 1.90
C LEU A 395 0.10 -23.01 0.47
N ASP A 396 0.69 -22.05 -0.26
CA ASP A 396 1.28 -22.30 -1.56
C ASP A 396 2.65 -22.99 -1.46
N ARG A 397 2.95 -23.93 -2.39
CA ARG A 397 4.17 -24.75 -2.33
C ARG A 397 5.46 -23.96 -2.59
N SER A 398 5.43 -22.99 -3.50
CA SER A 398 6.60 -22.15 -3.80
C SER A 398 6.90 -21.24 -2.62
N VAL A 399 5.89 -20.60 -2.06
CA VAL A 399 5.97 -19.76 -0.86
C VAL A 399 6.46 -20.56 0.35
N GLN A 400 5.96 -21.78 0.56
CA GLN A 400 6.47 -22.68 1.62
C GLN A 400 7.97 -22.94 1.49
N SER A 401 8.47 -23.14 0.26
CA SER A 401 9.90 -23.37 0.04
C SER A 401 10.73 -22.14 0.44
N ILE A 402 10.29 -20.93 0.06
CA ILE A 402 10.97 -19.69 0.45
C ILE A 402 11.01 -19.55 1.97
N LEU A 403 9.88 -19.72 2.64
CA LEU A 403 9.78 -19.60 4.09
C LEU A 403 10.65 -20.64 4.82
N LYS A 404 10.62 -21.90 4.40
CA LYS A 404 11.44 -22.96 5.01
C LYS A 404 12.93 -22.67 4.88
N ASN A 405 13.38 -22.21 3.71
CA ASN A 405 14.79 -21.89 3.46
C ASN A 405 15.26 -20.64 4.22
N SER A 406 14.36 -19.76 4.57
CA SER A 406 14.64 -18.48 5.24
C SER A 406 14.40 -18.51 6.76
N LEU A 407 13.80 -19.60 7.27
CA LEU A 407 13.35 -19.68 8.67
C LEU A 407 14.51 -19.60 9.69
N GLN A 408 15.64 -20.24 9.39
CA GLN A 408 16.79 -20.19 10.29
C GLN A 408 17.39 -18.79 10.35
N GLY A 409 17.49 -18.10 9.23
CA GLY A 409 18.02 -16.74 9.16
C GLY A 409 17.20 -15.76 10.01
N ILE A 410 15.87 -15.77 9.88
CA ILE A 410 15.04 -14.85 10.68
C ILE A 410 15.11 -15.20 12.18
N ARG A 411 15.18 -16.48 12.57
CA ARG A 411 15.35 -16.85 13.98
C ARG A 411 16.64 -16.30 14.55
N THR A 412 17.75 -16.45 13.83
CA THR A 412 19.04 -15.91 14.21
C THR A 412 18.98 -14.40 14.38
N VAL A 413 18.49 -13.69 13.37
CA VAL A 413 18.43 -12.21 13.38
C VAL A 413 17.56 -11.69 14.52
N VAL A 414 16.39 -12.29 14.77
CA VAL A 414 15.49 -11.83 15.85
C VAL A 414 16.09 -12.11 17.23
N ALA A 415 16.70 -13.30 17.45
CA ALA A 415 17.31 -13.65 18.72
C ALA A 415 18.52 -12.75 19.04
N ASP A 416 19.39 -12.55 18.06
CA ASP A 416 20.60 -11.73 18.24
C ASP A 416 20.24 -10.26 18.46
N ALA A 417 19.32 -9.70 17.68
CA ALA A 417 18.87 -8.32 17.84
C ALA A 417 18.24 -8.09 19.22
N ALA A 418 17.41 -9.02 19.70
CA ALA A 418 16.82 -8.94 21.04
C ALA A 418 17.90 -8.99 22.15
N THR A 419 18.88 -9.86 22.01
CA THR A 419 20.01 -9.97 22.96
C THR A 419 20.87 -8.72 22.93
N TYR A 420 21.08 -8.14 21.76
CA TYR A 420 21.92 -6.96 21.57
C TYR A 420 21.21 -5.63 21.92
N GLY A 421 19.89 -5.63 22.06
CA GLY A 421 19.08 -4.44 22.35
C GLY A 421 18.70 -3.62 21.12
N LEU A 422 18.71 -4.22 19.92
CA LEU A 422 18.21 -3.61 18.69
C LEU A 422 16.70 -3.80 18.55
N ALA A 423 16.00 -2.70 18.27
CA ALA A 423 14.56 -2.72 18.07
C ALA A 423 14.22 -3.09 16.61
N ILE A 424 13.79 -4.34 16.39
CA ILE A 424 13.36 -4.84 15.08
C ILE A 424 11.96 -5.46 15.15
N PRO A 425 10.94 -4.66 15.56
CA PRO A 425 9.63 -5.21 15.87
C PRO A 425 8.89 -5.78 14.66
N ALA A 426 9.13 -5.33 13.43
CA ALA A 426 8.49 -5.89 12.24
C ALA A 426 9.06 -7.29 11.90
N TYR A 427 10.35 -7.51 12.04
CA TYR A 427 10.96 -8.84 11.93
C TYR A 427 10.42 -9.79 13.01
N ALA A 428 10.39 -9.33 14.26
CA ALA A 428 9.85 -10.11 15.36
C ALA A 428 8.36 -10.46 15.17
N ALA A 429 7.56 -9.51 14.70
CA ALA A 429 6.15 -9.74 14.37
C ALA A 429 5.98 -10.77 13.24
N SER A 430 6.84 -10.73 12.21
CA SER A 430 6.83 -11.69 11.10
C SER A 430 7.06 -13.12 11.58
N LEU A 431 8.10 -13.32 12.41
CA LEU A 431 8.42 -14.63 12.97
C LEU A 431 7.33 -15.14 13.90
N ASN A 432 6.86 -14.29 14.83
CA ASN A 432 5.83 -14.67 15.79
C ASN A 432 4.49 -14.98 15.12
N TYR A 433 4.11 -14.23 14.09
CA TYR A 433 2.92 -14.52 13.30
C TYR A 433 3.01 -15.88 12.62
N PHE A 434 4.14 -16.19 11.98
CA PHE A 434 4.36 -17.49 11.34
C PHE A 434 4.29 -18.65 12.34
N ASP A 435 4.96 -18.52 13.50
CA ASP A 435 4.97 -19.57 14.52
C ASP A 435 3.57 -19.78 15.13
N ALA A 436 2.80 -18.71 15.33
CA ALA A 436 1.41 -18.81 15.76
C ALA A 436 0.50 -19.42 14.67
N PHE A 437 0.65 -18.97 13.42
CA PHE A 437 -0.16 -19.44 12.29
C PHE A 437 -0.02 -20.95 12.03
N ARG A 438 1.19 -21.50 12.19
CA ARG A 438 1.44 -22.95 12.02
C ARG A 438 1.17 -23.79 13.27
N SER A 439 0.74 -23.17 14.37
CA SER A 439 0.39 -23.90 15.60
C SER A 439 -0.98 -24.51 15.51
N GLU A 440 -1.07 -25.84 15.51
CA GLU A 440 -2.34 -26.57 15.55
C GLU A 440 -3.14 -26.22 16.82
N ARG A 441 -2.43 -26.00 17.95
CA ARG A 441 -3.05 -25.61 19.22
C ARG A 441 -2.40 -24.37 19.81
N MET A 442 -3.15 -23.30 19.83
CA MET A 442 -2.72 -22.04 20.45
C MET A 442 -3.10 -21.99 21.95
N PRO A 443 -2.38 -21.19 22.76
CA PRO A 443 -2.69 -21.03 24.19
C PRO A 443 -3.94 -20.16 24.47
N SER A 444 -4.70 -19.80 23.44
CA SER A 444 -5.95 -19.03 23.54
C SER A 444 -7.05 -19.76 24.33
N ASN A 445 -6.95 -21.07 24.53
CA ASN A 445 -7.80 -21.83 25.44
C ASN A 445 -7.71 -21.30 26.90
N LEU A 446 -6.52 -20.87 27.35
CA LEU A 446 -6.39 -20.24 28.66
C LEU A 446 -7.11 -18.89 28.72
N ILE A 447 -7.04 -18.09 27.67
CA ILE A 447 -7.79 -16.82 27.57
C ILE A 447 -9.30 -17.10 27.67
N GLN A 448 -9.79 -18.11 26.98
CA GLN A 448 -11.22 -18.47 27.02
C GLN A 448 -11.64 -18.98 28.39
N ALA A 449 -10.79 -19.79 29.06
CA ALA A 449 -11.04 -20.24 30.42
C ALA A 449 -11.06 -19.06 31.43
N GLN A 450 -10.14 -18.09 31.30
CA GLN A 450 -10.16 -16.87 32.11
C GLN A 450 -11.44 -16.05 31.90
N ARG A 451 -11.90 -15.91 30.66
CA ARG A 451 -13.16 -15.22 30.34
C ARG A 451 -14.36 -15.93 30.97
N ASP A 452 -14.36 -17.25 30.96
CA ASP A 452 -15.42 -18.02 31.62
C ASP A 452 -15.37 -17.88 33.14
N PHE A 453 -14.16 -17.89 33.72
CA PHE A 453 -13.95 -17.73 35.15
C PHE A 453 -14.50 -16.40 35.71
N PHE A 454 -14.17 -15.27 35.07
CA PHE A 454 -14.57 -13.96 35.59
C PHE A 454 -15.92 -13.45 35.08
N GLY A 455 -16.47 -14.00 34.01
CA GLY A 455 -17.67 -13.44 33.37
C GLY A 455 -18.67 -14.45 32.80
N ALA A 456 -18.51 -15.76 33.07
CA ALA A 456 -19.35 -16.82 32.53
C ALA A 456 -19.49 -16.73 30.98
N HIS A 457 -18.39 -16.38 30.29
CA HIS A 457 -18.39 -16.18 28.84
C HIS A 457 -18.39 -17.50 28.07
N THR A 458 -18.51 -18.60 28.76
CA THR A 458 -18.61 -19.94 28.20
C THR A 458 -17.41 -20.39 27.38
N TYR A 459 -17.35 -21.66 27.06
CA TYR A 459 -16.32 -22.25 26.19
C TYR A 459 -16.90 -23.49 25.47
N GLU A 460 -16.22 -23.89 24.41
CA GLU A 460 -16.46 -25.14 23.70
C GLU A 460 -15.45 -26.21 24.09
N LEU A 461 -15.81 -27.46 24.12
CA LEU A 461 -14.93 -28.60 24.42
C LEU A 461 -14.47 -29.29 23.13
N ILE A 462 -13.19 -29.68 23.08
CA ILE A 462 -12.68 -30.51 21.99
C ILE A 462 -13.41 -31.83 21.94
N GLY A 463 -13.99 -32.16 20.77
CA GLY A 463 -14.67 -33.40 20.52
C GLY A 463 -16.04 -33.55 21.21
N LYS A 464 -16.62 -32.44 21.70
CA LYS A 464 -17.95 -32.45 22.29
C LYS A 464 -18.73 -31.20 21.85
N ASP A 465 -19.85 -31.40 21.21
CA ASP A 465 -20.72 -30.31 20.78
C ASP A 465 -21.37 -29.60 21.97
N GLY A 466 -21.57 -28.29 21.82
CA GLY A 466 -22.24 -27.44 22.79
C GLY A 466 -21.34 -26.41 23.44
N VAL A 467 -22.00 -25.56 24.22
CA VAL A 467 -21.34 -24.41 24.91
C VAL A 467 -21.44 -24.72 26.40
N PHE A 468 -20.34 -24.58 27.11
CA PHE A 468 -20.15 -24.97 28.50
C PHE A 468 -19.74 -23.78 29.37
N HIS A 469 -20.11 -23.85 30.66
CA HIS A 469 -19.66 -22.98 31.72
C HIS A 469 -19.20 -23.83 32.90
N SER A 470 -18.20 -23.43 33.64
CA SER A 470 -17.71 -24.08 34.85
C SER A 470 -17.87 -23.20 36.08
N GLU A 471 -18.34 -23.79 37.17
CA GLU A 471 -18.28 -23.18 38.50
C GLU A 471 -16.86 -23.32 39.09
N TRP A 472 -15.94 -22.47 38.62
CA TRP A 472 -14.52 -22.54 38.93
C TRP A 472 -14.18 -22.46 40.42
N ASN A 473 -15.05 -21.83 41.23
CA ASN A 473 -14.87 -21.62 42.67
C ASN A 473 -15.48 -22.72 43.54
N SER A 474 -16.14 -23.71 42.95
CA SER A 474 -16.84 -24.76 43.71
C SER A 474 -15.91 -25.71 44.50
N ASN A 475 -14.58 -25.67 44.26
CA ASN A 475 -13.57 -26.44 44.95
C ASN A 475 -12.81 -25.65 46.02
N VAL A 476 -13.08 -24.40 46.25
CA VAL A 476 -12.57 -23.63 47.39
C VAL A 476 -13.44 -23.94 48.59
N LYS A 477 -13.23 -25.10 49.20
CA LYS A 477 -13.73 -25.34 50.58
C LYS A 477 -13.04 -24.38 51.51
N THR A 478 -13.81 -23.43 52.06
CA THR A 478 -13.46 -22.57 53.18
C THR A 478 -12.90 -23.36 54.37
#